data_fcc07284d00e1bbdd8140bbc26492ffa
#
_entry.id   fcc07284d00e1bbdd8140bbc26492ffa
#
_cell.length_a   1.000
_cell.length_b   1.000
_cell.length_c   1.000
_cell.angle_alpha   90.00
_cell.angle_beta   90.00
_cell.angle_gamma   90.00
#
_symmetry.space_group_name_H-M   'P 1'
#
loop_
_entity.id
_entity.type
_entity.pdbx_description
1 polymer ?
#
loop_
_entity_poly.entity_id
_entity_poly.type
_entity_poly.pdbx_seq_one_letter_code
_entity_poly.pdbx_strand_id
1 'polypeptide(L)'
;HNPAQDADKWKAAADAAYAIIKENWYSLPKTNVDPLYDKNGGNDVLKSPQLIFERRNGESFDFEANNLPISYEKGKTGNVPTQNLVDAFQMTNGKDFDWEQITPGQNPYEGRDPRFYKTVLCNGDTWMNSTIQSYEGGKDGAGTTGATTTGYYLKKYMNETVSLAPSNEKKKPHHFIIFRYAEILLNYAEAMDAWKDADYTDNDHPLSARAALNQVRAAADMPAITTSGNAFTESVRRERRVELAFEDHRFWDIRRWKIGDKTKAIYCIKITMENGLPVYKKELLETRNWDDKMYLYPIPQTEYYKNPNLGQNTGW
;
A
#
# COMPACT_ATOMS: atom_id res chain seq x y z
N HIS A 1 4.92 25.62 -4.59
CA HIS A 1 6.11 25.48 -3.79
C HIS A 1 6.74 24.11 -4.05
N ASN A 2 8.01 24.05 -4.42
CA ASN A 2 8.71 22.79 -4.65
C ASN A 2 9.54 22.45 -3.40
N PRO A 3 9.08 21.59 -2.47
CA PRO A 3 9.83 21.28 -1.27
C PRO A 3 11.16 20.57 -1.56
N ALA A 4 11.35 20.02 -2.77
CA ALA A 4 12.57 19.33 -3.16
C ALA A 4 13.84 20.20 -3.18
N GLN A 5 13.70 21.54 -3.07
CA GLN A 5 14.81 22.49 -3.14
C GLN A 5 15.04 23.25 -1.83
N ASP A 6 14.33 22.94 -0.76
CA ASP A 6 14.39 23.64 0.51
C ASP A 6 14.99 22.74 1.59
N ALA A 7 16.32 22.79 1.74
CA ALA A 7 17.07 21.99 2.72
C ALA A 7 16.58 22.19 4.16
N ASP A 8 16.17 23.41 4.52
CA ASP A 8 15.71 23.72 5.89
C ASP A 8 14.38 23.04 6.22
N LYS A 9 13.50 22.91 5.23
CA LYS A 9 12.24 22.18 5.41
C LYS A 9 12.45 20.68 5.53
N TRP A 10 13.40 20.12 4.77
CA TRP A 10 13.76 18.71 4.92
C TRP A 10 14.40 18.46 6.27
N LYS A 11 15.29 19.35 6.74
CA LYS A 11 15.82 19.28 8.09
C LYS A 11 14.70 19.31 9.15
N ALA A 12 13.79 20.28 9.06
CA ALA A 12 12.66 20.37 9.99
C ALA A 12 11.78 19.11 10.01
N ALA A 13 11.60 18.46 8.85
CA ALA A 13 10.87 17.19 8.75
C ALA A 13 11.65 16.05 9.42
N ALA A 14 12.97 15.99 9.25
CA ALA A 14 13.85 15.03 9.92
C ALA A 14 13.83 15.24 11.44
N ASP A 15 13.99 16.49 11.91
CA ASP A 15 13.93 16.87 13.33
C ASP A 15 12.61 16.40 13.97
N ALA A 16 11.48 16.67 13.33
CA ALA A 16 10.16 16.30 13.84
C ALA A 16 9.96 14.77 13.90
N ALA A 17 10.37 14.04 12.88
CA ALA A 17 10.29 12.58 12.88
C ALA A 17 11.23 11.97 13.92
N TYR A 18 12.47 12.48 14.03
CA TYR A 18 13.44 12.00 15.02
C TYR A 18 13.01 12.30 16.46
N ALA A 19 12.31 13.40 16.71
CA ALA A 19 11.75 13.71 18.02
C ALA A 19 10.82 12.59 18.55
N ILE A 20 10.10 11.88 17.66
CA ILE A 20 9.28 10.72 18.03
C ILE A 20 10.16 9.47 18.18
N ILE A 21 11.11 9.26 17.26
CA ILE A 21 11.96 8.07 17.24
C ILE A 21 12.79 7.94 18.52
N LYS A 22 13.40 9.03 18.98
CA LYS A 22 14.28 9.04 20.17
C LYS A 22 13.58 8.70 21.48
N GLU A 23 12.25 8.90 21.57
CA GLU A 23 11.48 8.61 22.78
C GLU A 23 11.30 7.10 23.02
N ASN A 24 11.51 6.25 21.99
CA ASN A 24 11.37 4.79 22.08
C ASN A 24 10.02 4.29 22.62
N TRP A 25 8.95 5.07 22.44
CA TRP A 25 7.60 4.66 22.88
C TRP A 25 6.97 3.63 21.98
N TYR A 26 7.42 3.56 20.74
CA TYR A 26 6.89 2.68 19.68
C TYR A 26 7.97 1.74 19.18
N SER A 27 7.54 0.62 18.63
CA SER A 27 8.45 -0.36 18.04
C SER A 27 7.85 -1.03 16.80
N LEU A 28 8.70 -1.59 15.95
CA LEU A 28 8.28 -2.39 14.79
C LEU A 28 8.40 -3.88 15.14
N PRO A 29 7.30 -4.57 15.37
CA PRO A 29 7.31 -6.03 15.45
C PRO A 29 7.55 -6.62 14.04
N LYS A 30 7.93 -7.89 13.98
CA LYS A 30 7.96 -8.62 12.72
C LYS A 30 6.56 -8.69 12.11
N THR A 31 6.46 -8.51 10.79
CA THR A 31 5.19 -8.50 10.04
C THR A 31 4.32 -9.74 10.29
N ASN A 32 4.93 -10.90 10.49
CA ASN A 32 4.21 -12.16 10.72
C ASN A 32 3.54 -12.25 12.09
N VAL A 33 3.97 -11.45 13.07
CA VAL A 33 3.43 -11.43 14.43
C VAL A 33 2.78 -10.10 14.82
N ASP A 34 2.85 -9.09 13.95
CA ASP A 34 2.22 -7.80 14.19
C ASP A 34 0.69 -7.92 14.11
N PRO A 35 -0.04 -7.54 15.17
CA PRO A 35 -1.50 -7.52 15.16
C PRO A 35 -2.14 -6.72 14.02
N LEU A 36 -1.42 -5.74 13.47
CA LEU A 36 -1.83 -4.96 12.30
C LEU A 36 -2.10 -5.84 11.09
N TYR A 37 -1.35 -6.94 10.93
CA TYR A 37 -1.45 -7.88 9.83
C TYR A 37 -2.15 -9.20 10.20
N ASP A 38 -2.77 -9.25 11.38
CA ASP A 38 -3.53 -10.44 11.82
C ASP A 38 -4.80 -10.61 10.99
N LYS A 39 -5.26 -11.87 10.89
CA LYS A 39 -6.52 -12.22 10.24
C LYS A 39 -7.77 -11.62 10.89
N ASN A 40 -7.66 -11.12 12.11
CA ASN A 40 -8.70 -10.36 12.78
C ASN A 40 -8.76 -8.90 12.34
N GLY A 41 -7.89 -8.49 11.40
CA GLY A 41 -7.92 -7.22 10.71
C GLY A 41 -8.01 -6.03 11.64
N GLY A 42 -8.88 -5.09 11.30
CA GLY A 42 -9.02 -3.84 12.02
C GLY A 42 -9.39 -3.91 13.50
N ASN A 43 -9.73 -5.09 14.04
CA ASN A 43 -10.01 -5.24 15.47
C ASN A 43 -8.73 -5.32 16.32
N ASP A 44 -7.74 -6.04 15.84
CA ASP A 44 -6.51 -6.27 16.61
C ASP A 44 -5.43 -5.20 16.37
N VAL A 45 -5.63 -4.31 15.44
CA VAL A 45 -4.70 -3.19 15.14
C VAL A 45 -4.38 -2.36 16.39
N LEU A 46 -5.33 -2.23 17.33
CA LEU A 46 -5.12 -1.51 18.60
C LEU A 46 -4.08 -2.16 19.51
N LYS A 47 -3.70 -3.39 19.27
CA LYS A 47 -2.67 -4.12 20.03
C LYS A 47 -1.28 -3.97 19.42
N SER A 48 -1.16 -3.37 18.24
CA SER A 48 0.13 -3.20 17.58
C SER A 48 0.98 -2.15 18.31
N PRO A 49 2.23 -2.49 18.67
CA PRO A 49 3.14 -1.54 19.35
C PRO A 49 3.62 -0.42 18.42
N GLN A 50 3.33 -0.47 17.13
CA GLN A 50 3.63 0.62 16.21
C GLN A 50 2.49 1.64 16.05
N LEU A 51 1.30 1.39 16.63
CA LEU A 51 0.15 2.29 16.52
C LEU A 51 0.38 3.57 17.31
N ILE A 52 0.25 4.72 16.63
CA ILE A 52 0.40 6.06 17.25
C ILE A 52 -0.96 6.71 17.41
N PHE A 53 -1.74 6.73 16.32
CA PHE A 53 -3.06 7.38 16.32
C PHE A 53 -4.01 6.69 15.35
N GLU A 54 -5.24 6.47 15.82
CA GLU A 54 -6.28 5.81 15.04
C GLU A 54 -7.64 6.49 15.21
N ARG A 55 -8.52 6.27 14.24
CA ARG A 55 -9.95 6.49 14.37
C ARG A 55 -10.63 5.17 14.75
N ARG A 56 -11.24 5.13 15.91
CA ARG A 56 -12.02 3.98 16.37
C ARG A 56 -13.41 4.00 15.75
N ASN A 57 -13.81 2.87 15.19
CA ASN A 57 -15.14 2.69 14.64
C ASN A 57 -15.89 1.63 15.46
N GLY A 58 -17.23 1.70 15.43
CA GLY A 58 -18.09 0.66 16.01
C GLY A 58 -18.07 -0.64 15.21
N GLU A 59 -18.77 -1.63 15.71
CA GLU A 59 -18.91 -2.94 15.05
C GLU A 59 -19.72 -2.80 13.76
N SER A 60 -19.16 -3.31 12.65
CA SER A 60 -19.77 -3.37 11.33
C SER A 60 -19.19 -4.56 10.55
N PHE A 61 -19.80 -4.91 9.44
CA PHE A 61 -19.23 -5.77 8.41
C PHE A 61 -19.05 -5.01 7.07
N ASP A 62 -19.23 -3.68 7.09
CA ASP A 62 -19.27 -2.88 5.86
C ASP A 62 -17.94 -2.89 5.12
N PHE A 63 -16.82 -2.94 5.85
CA PHE A 63 -15.51 -3.01 5.22
C PHE A 63 -15.33 -4.30 4.44
N GLU A 64 -15.69 -5.43 5.04
CA GLU A 64 -15.65 -6.75 4.40
C GLU A 64 -16.67 -6.82 3.25
N ALA A 65 -17.91 -6.43 3.48
CA ALA A 65 -18.94 -6.41 2.43
C ALA A 65 -18.54 -5.58 1.22
N ASN A 66 -17.90 -4.45 1.44
CA ASN A 66 -17.47 -3.58 0.33
C ASN A 66 -16.26 -4.16 -0.44
N ASN A 67 -15.41 -5.00 0.17
CA ASN A 67 -14.13 -5.42 -0.43
C ASN A 67 -14.03 -6.92 -0.74
N LEU A 68 -14.89 -7.77 -0.17
CA LEU A 68 -14.94 -9.19 -0.51
C LEU A 68 -15.30 -9.42 -1.98
N PRO A 69 -14.80 -10.51 -2.60
CA PRO A 69 -15.25 -10.94 -3.92
C PRO A 69 -16.77 -11.12 -3.98
N ILE A 70 -17.35 -10.93 -5.14
CA ILE A 70 -18.81 -11.06 -5.34
C ILE A 70 -19.34 -12.46 -5.09
N SER A 71 -18.50 -13.50 -5.10
CA SER A 71 -18.88 -14.87 -4.76
C SER A 71 -19.15 -15.07 -3.26
N TYR A 72 -18.74 -14.10 -2.43
CA TYR A 72 -19.06 -14.09 -1.00
C TYR A 72 -20.39 -13.37 -0.75
N GLU A 73 -21.10 -13.81 0.28
CA GLU A 73 -22.35 -13.14 0.69
C GLU A 73 -22.16 -11.65 0.87
N LYS A 74 -23.00 -10.84 0.21
CA LYS A 74 -22.92 -9.37 0.19
C LYS A 74 -21.60 -8.75 -0.31
N GLY A 75 -20.69 -9.55 -0.90
CA GLY A 75 -19.42 -9.06 -1.46
C GLY A 75 -19.62 -8.12 -2.65
N LYS A 76 -18.85 -7.03 -2.74
CA LYS A 76 -19.01 -5.96 -3.75
C LYS A 76 -17.74 -5.67 -4.55
N THR A 77 -16.61 -6.33 -4.26
CA THR A 77 -15.34 -6.12 -4.98
C THR A 77 -14.94 -4.65 -5.09
N GLY A 78 -14.92 -3.91 -3.97
CA GLY A 78 -14.70 -2.45 -4.00
C GLY A 78 -13.26 -2.06 -4.32
N ASN A 79 -12.35 -2.21 -3.37
CA ASN A 79 -10.95 -1.89 -3.59
C ASN A 79 -10.17 -3.13 -4.03
N VAL A 80 -9.56 -3.06 -5.19
CA VAL A 80 -8.72 -4.14 -5.72
C VAL A 80 -7.30 -3.67 -5.98
N PRO A 81 -6.26 -4.45 -5.59
CA PRO A 81 -4.87 -4.13 -5.90
C PRO A 81 -4.65 -4.14 -7.41
N THR A 82 -3.89 -3.16 -7.92
CA THR A 82 -3.43 -3.18 -9.32
C THR A 82 -2.16 -4.01 -9.45
N GLN A 83 -1.88 -4.51 -10.65
CA GLN A 83 -0.60 -5.16 -10.94
C GLN A 83 0.59 -4.23 -10.65
N ASN A 84 0.44 -2.92 -10.85
CA ASN A 84 1.46 -1.93 -10.50
C ASN A 84 1.80 -1.91 -8.99
N LEU A 85 0.85 -2.23 -8.12
CA LEU A 85 1.13 -2.39 -6.69
C LEU A 85 1.81 -3.74 -6.42
N VAL A 86 1.30 -4.81 -7.04
CA VAL A 86 1.88 -6.16 -6.91
C VAL A 86 3.35 -6.19 -7.34
N ASP A 87 3.69 -5.48 -8.42
CA ASP A 87 5.08 -5.34 -8.90
C ASP A 87 5.99 -4.59 -7.91
N ALA A 88 5.45 -3.75 -7.03
CA ALA A 88 6.25 -3.06 -6.03
C ALA A 88 6.74 -3.99 -4.91
N PHE A 89 6.03 -5.08 -4.63
CA PHE A 89 6.47 -6.12 -3.71
C PHE A 89 7.58 -6.94 -4.38
N GLN A 90 8.77 -6.88 -3.84
CA GLN A 90 9.93 -7.62 -4.34
C GLN A 90 9.85 -9.11 -4.01
N MET A 91 10.77 -9.87 -4.56
CA MET A 91 11.08 -11.22 -4.09
C MET A 91 11.81 -11.15 -2.74
N THR A 92 11.79 -12.22 -1.95
CA THR A 92 12.49 -12.29 -0.64
C THR A 92 13.98 -12.04 -0.73
N ASN A 93 14.58 -12.17 -1.91
CA ASN A 93 15.99 -11.83 -2.16
C ASN A 93 16.22 -10.36 -2.52
N GLY A 94 15.16 -9.51 -2.50
CA GLY A 94 15.21 -8.09 -2.82
C GLY A 94 15.20 -7.75 -4.30
N LYS A 95 15.03 -8.72 -5.20
CA LYS A 95 14.91 -8.50 -6.65
C LYS A 95 13.45 -8.32 -7.06
N ASP A 96 13.22 -7.68 -8.20
CA ASP A 96 11.90 -7.61 -8.81
C ASP A 96 11.53 -8.98 -9.40
N PHE A 97 10.22 -9.29 -9.44
CA PHE A 97 9.72 -10.47 -10.12
C PHE A 97 9.76 -10.26 -11.65
N ASP A 98 10.25 -11.25 -12.37
CA ASP A 98 10.35 -11.22 -13.83
C ASP A 98 9.12 -11.91 -14.46
N TRP A 99 8.18 -11.11 -14.95
CA TRP A 99 6.97 -11.61 -15.61
C TRP A 99 7.24 -12.18 -16.99
N GLU A 100 8.37 -11.87 -17.64
CA GLU A 100 8.69 -12.36 -19.00
C GLU A 100 9.17 -13.81 -18.96
N GLN A 101 9.66 -14.28 -17.82
CA GLN A 101 10.18 -15.64 -17.64
C GLN A 101 9.16 -16.60 -17.01
N ILE A 102 7.91 -16.17 -16.80
CA ILE A 102 6.89 -17.04 -16.21
C ILE A 102 6.49 -18.16 -17.17
N THR A 103 6.39 -19.37 -16.67
CA THR A 103 5.98 -20.56 -17.43
C THR A 103 4.58 -21.02 -17.01
N PRO A 104 3.82 -21.72 -17.89
CA PRO A 104 2.51 -22.28 -17.54
C PRO A 104 2.58 -23.16 -16.28
N GLY A 105 1.64 -22.95 -15.36
CA GLY A 105 1.59 -23.66 -14.07
C GLY A 105 2.54 -23.14 -12.98
N GLN A 106 3.46 -22.24 -13.32
CA GLN A 106 4.29 -21.59 -12.32
C GLN A 106 3.46 -20.63 -11.47
N ASN A 107 3.64 -20.69 -10.15
CA ASN A 107 3.02 -19.73 -9.24
C ASN A 107 3.87 -18.44 -9.17
N PRO A 108 3.40 -17.27 -9.69
CA PRO A 108 4.17 -16.02 -9.70
C PRO A 108 4.23 -15.35 -8.34
N TYR A 109 3.59 -15.93 -7.35
CA TYR A 109 3.45 -15.33 -6.02
C TYR A 109 4.36 -16.00 -4.98
N GLU A 110 5.03 -17.11 -5.32
CA GLU A 110 5.99 -17.76 -4.44
C GLU A 110 7.24 -16.89 -4.19
N GLY A 111 7.73 -16.90 -2.96
CA GLY A 111 8.97 -16.20 -2.60
C GLY A 111 8.90 -14.67 -2.66
N ARG A 112 7.70 -14.09 -2.58
CA ARG A 112 7.49 -12.63 -2.55
C ARG A 112 7.70 -12.07 -1.14
N ASP A 113 7.88 -10.76 -1.06
CA ASP A 113 7.86 -9.98 0.18
C ASP A 113 6.74 -10.47 1.12
N PRO A 114 7.01 -10.80 2.38
CA PRO A 114 5.99 -11.32 3.31
C PRO A 114 4.75 -10.43 3.44
N ARG A 115 4.88 -9.11 3.26
CA ARG A 115 3.74 -8.17 3.29
C ARG A 115 2.79 -8.35 2.11
N PHE A 116 3.26 -8.92 0.99
CA PHE A 116 2.40 -9.26 -0.15
C PHE A 116 1.27 -10.18 0.28
N TYR A 117 1.58 -11.28 0.97
CA TYR A 117 0.59 -12.25 1.44
C TYR A 117 -0.33 -11.73 2.54
N LYS A 118 0.01 -10.59 3.14
CA LYS A 118 -0.80 -9.88 4.13
C LYS A 118 -1.70 -8.81 3.51
N THR A 119 -1.40 -8.40 2.26
CA THR A 119 -2.03 -7.26 1.60
C THR A 119 -2.96 -7.67 0.47
N VAL A 120 -2.64 -8.74 -0.25
CA VAL A 120 -3.29 -9.15 -1.50
C VAL A 120 -3.83 -10.57 -1.40
N LEU A 121 -5.04 -10.79 -1.92
CA LEU A 121 -5.57 -12.13 -2.21
C LEU A 121 -5.41 -12.41 -3.70
N CYS A 122 -4.83 -13.55 -4.00
CA CYS A 122 -4.54 -14.01 -5.36
C CYS A 122 -5.41 -15.20 -5.75
N ASN A 123 -5.38 -15.54 -7.03
CA ASN A 123 -5.96 -16.78 -7.52
C ASN A 123 -5.38 -17.99 -6.78
N GLY A 124 -6.25 -18.86 -6.27
CA GLY A 124 -5.87 -20.05 -5.50
C GLY A 124 -5.74 -19.82 -4.00
N ASP A 125 -5.73 -18.59 -3.50
CA ASP A 125 -5.73 -18.31 -2.06
C ASP A 125 -7.03 -18.79 -1.41
N THR A 126 -6.94 -19.24 -0.17
CA THR A 126 -8.12 -19.57 0.65
C THR A 126 -8.41 -18.41 1.60
N TRP A 127 -9.66 -17.94 1.60
CA TRP A 127 -10.15 -16.91 2.50
C TRP A 127 -11.53 -17.29 3.02
N MET A 128 -11.76 -17.20 4.33
CA MET A 128 -13.05 -17.56 4.97
C MET A 128 -13.62 -18.91 4.47
N ASN A 129 -12.77 -19.92 4.38
CA ASN A 129 -13.08 -21.28 3.89
C ASN A 129 -13.53 -21.38 2.41
N SER A 130 -13.24 -20.38 1.60
CA SER A 130 -13.52 -20.39 0.16
C SER A 130 -12.25 -20.08 -0.64
N THR A 131 -12.03 -20.80 -1.73
CA THR A 131 -10.89 -20.56 -2.64
C THR A 131 -11.23 -19.46 -3.62
N ILE A 132 -10.34 -18.48 -3.75
CA ILE A 132 -10.42 -17.40 -4.75
C ILE A 132 -10.16 -17.98 -6.14
N GLN A 133 -11.06 -17.74 -7.07
CA GLN A 133 -10.98 -18.20 -8.45
C GLN A 133 -11.03 -16.98 -9.37
N SER A 134 -9.92 -16.21 -9.43
CA SER A 134 -9.85 -14.98 -10.23
C SER A 134 -9.39 -15.20 -11.67
N TYR A 135 -9.29 -16.46 -12.13
CA TYR A 135 -9.06 -16.79 -13.53
C TYR A 135 -10.31 -16.53 -14.40
N GLU A 136 -10.12 -16.38 -15.70
CA GLU A 136 -11.21 -16.16 -16.68
C GLU A 136 -12.22 -17.33 -16.64
N GLY A 137 -13.49 -17.01 -16.38
CA GLY A 137 -14.56 -18.01 -16.17
C GLY A 137 -14.63 -18.56 -14.73
N GLY A 138 -13.71 -18.20 -13.84
CA GLY A 138 -13.84 -18.50 -12.41
C GLY A 138 -14.90 -17.62 -11.73
N LYS A 139 -15.39 -18.06 -10.56
CA LYS A 139 -16.47 -17.37 -9.82
C LYS A 139 -16.11 -15.93 -9.39
N ASP A 140 -14.80 -15.63 -9.29
CA ASP A 140 -14.24 -14.35 -8.84
C ASP A 140 -13.42 -13.66 -9.96
N GLY A 141 -13.48 -14.17 -11.20
CA GLY A 141 -12.60 -13.74 -12.27
C GLY A 141 -13.28 -12.99 -13.41
N ALA A 142 -12.48 -12.64 -14.41
CA ALA A 142 -12.94 -11.94 -15.59
C ALA A 142 -14.09 -12.69 -16.30
N GLY A 143 -15.11 -11.94 -16.73
CA GLY A 143 -16.35 -12.47 -17.30
C GLY A 143 -17.49 -12.61 -16.27
N THR A 144 -17.22 -12.60 -14.99
CA THR A 144 -18.24 -12.56 -13.94
C THR A 144 -18.55 -11.10 -13.58
N THR A 145 -19.82 -10.70 -13.71
CA THR A 145 -20.26 -9.32 -13.44
C THR A 145 -19.94 -8.91 -12.00
N GLY A 146 -19.22 -7.80 -11.82
CA GLY A 146 -18.81 -7.28 -10.52
C GLY A 146 -17.57 -7.96 -9.91
N ALA A 147 -16.94 -8.92 -10.58
CA ALA A 147 -15.67 -9.49 -10.15
C ALA A 147 -14.50 -8.50 -10.41
N THR A 148 -13.32 -8.84 -9.87
CA THR A 148 -12.12 -8.00 -10.05
C THR A 148 -11.76 -7.81 -11.51
N THR A 149 -11.41 -6.58 -11.87
CA THR A 149 -10.83 -6.25 -13.17
C THR A 149 -9.31 -6.40 -13.19
N THR A 150 -8.67 -6.48 -12.02
CA THR A 150 -7.20 -6.53 -11.90
C THR A 150 -6.65 -7.94 -11.71
N GLY A 151 -7.50 -8.93 -11.40
CA GLY A 151 -7.12 -10.30 -11.07
C GLY A 151 -6.79 -10.51 -9.59
N TYR A 152 -6.89 -9.46 -8.75
CA TYR A 152 -6.56 -9.47 -7.33
C TYR A 152 -7.72 -8.98 -6.46
N TYR A 153 -7.63 -9.29 -5.16
CA TYR A 153 -8.54 -8.78 -4.13
C TYR A 153 -7.77 -8.23 -2.93
N LEU A 154 -8.42 -7.34 -2.19
CA LEU A 154 -7.86 -6.77 -0.95
C LEU A 154 -7.85 -7.83 0.15
N LYS A 155 -6.74 -7.89 0.91
CA LYS A 155 -6.61 -8.69 2.13
C LYS A 155 -6.33 -7.85 3.35
N LYS A 156 -5.50 -6.81 3.21
CA LYS A 156 -5.07 -5.97 4.34
C LYS A 156 -6.27 -5.39 5.07
N TYR A 157 -6.26 -5.49 6.39
CA TYR A 157 -7.34 -5.08 7.29
C TYR A 157 -8.66 -5.87 7.20
N MET A 158 -8.78 -6.83 6.29
CA MET A 158 -9.93 -7.72 6.23
C MET A 158 -9.95 -8.65 7.45
N ASN A 159 -11.11 -8.88 8.01
CA ASN A 159 -11.32 -9.73 9.19
C ASN A 159 -12.01 -11.04 8.83
N GLU A 160 -11.29 -12.16 8.93
CA GLU A 160 -11.82 -13.49 8.61
C GLU A 160 -12.92 -13.98 9.60
N THR A 161 -13.07 -13.33 10.74
CA THR A 161 -14.06 -13.72 11.77
C THR A 161 -15.40 -13.01 11.60
N VAL A 162 -15.50 -12.06 10.66
CA VAL A 162 -16.76 -11.43 10.23
C VAL A 162 -17.59 -12.45 9.48
N SER A 163 -18.91 -12.42 9.65
CA SER A 163 -19.84 -13.21 8.86
C SER A 163 -20.95 -12.31 8.32
N LEU A 164 -21.16 -12.38 7.01
CA LEU A 164 -22.20 -11.61 6.31
C LEU A 164 -23.46 -12.46 6.04
N ALA A 165 -23.44 -13.76 6.41
CA ALA A 165 -24.57 -14.66 6.23
C ALA A 165 -25.77 -14.20 7.08
N PRO A 166 -26.98 -14.01 6.51
CA PRO A 166 -28.14 -13.47 7.22
C PRO A 166 -28.54 -14.29 8.47
N SER A 167 -28.29 -15.60 8.44
CA SER A 167 -28.58 -16.51 9.57
C SER A 167 -27.54 -16.49 10.68
N ASN A 168 -26.37 -15.86 10.47
CA ASN A 168 -25.26 -15.86 11.41
C ASN A 168 -24.37 -14.63 11.18
N GLU A 169 -24.95 -13.45 11.17
CA GLU A 169 -24.17 -12.21 11.03
C GLU A 169 -23.23 -12.03 12.22
N LYS A 170 -21.96 -11.74 11.92
CA LYS A 170 -20.95 -11.36 12.91
C LYS A 170 -20.29 -10.08 12.49
N LYS A 171 -20.43 -9.05 13.30
CA LYS A 171 -19.82 -7.73 13.12
C LYS A 171 -18.56 -7.63 13.96
N LYS A 172 -17.61 -6.83 13.49
CA LYS A 172 -16.37 -6.52 14.21
C LYS A 172 -16.05 -5.06 14.03
N PRO A 173 -15.38 -4.40 15.00
CA PRO A 173 -14.87 -3.07 14.79
C PRO A 173 -13.75 -3.10 13.73
N HIS A 174 -13.71 -2.08 12.90
CA HIS A 174 -12.66 -1.86 11.91
C HIS A 174 -12.06 -0.47 12.14
N HIS A 175 -10.95 -0.42 12.87
CA HIS A 175 -10.30 0.84 13.23
C HIS A 175 -9.42 1.32 12.08
N PHE A 176 -9.44 2.63 11.82
CA PHE A 176 -8.65 3.24 10.76
C PHE A 176 -7.37 3.84 11.36
N ILE A 177 -6.21 3.39 10.88
CA ILE A 177 -4.91 3.92 11.29
C ILE A 177 -4.68 5.26 10.63
N ILE A 178 -4.33 6.27 11.42
CA ILE A 178 -3.97 7.60 10.93
C ILE A 178 -2.45 7.75 10.94
N PHE A 179 -1.79 7.37 12.06
CA PHE A 179 -0.32 7.38 12.17
C PHE A 179 0.20 6.12 12.84
N ARG A 180 1.30 5.59 12.33
CA ARG A 180 2.03 4.47 12.91
C ARG A 180 3.55 4.60 12.72
N TYR A 181 4.31 3.89 13.55
CA TYR A 181 5.75 4.08 13.67
C TYR A 181 6.54 3.78 12.39
N ALA A 182 6.12 2.81 11.58
CA ALA A 182 6.73 2.57 10.28
C ALA A 182 6.68 3.82 9.37
N GLU A 183 5.57 4.56 9.38
CA GLU A 183 5.46 5.82 8.65
C GLU A 183 6.45 6.86 9.15
N ILE A 184 6.63 6.97 10.47
CA ILE A 184 7.58 7.92 11.06
C ILE A 184 9.00 7.61 10.62
N LEU A 185 9.40 6.32 10.62
CA LEU A 185 10.72 5.89 10.14
C LEU A 185 10.90 6.19 8.64
N LEU A 186 9.87 5.98 7.82
CA LEU A 186 9.92 6.28 6.39
C LEU A 186 9.93 7.79 6.10
N ASN A 187 9.19 8.59 6.90
CA ASN A 187 9.24 10.05 6.83
C ASN A 187 10.64 10.55 7.18
N TYR A 188 11.26 10.00 8.23
CA TYR A 188 12.63 10.32 8.62
C TYR A 188 13.64 9.94 7.55
N ALA A 189 13.56 8.72 7.02
CA ALA A 189 14.46 8.23 5.98
C ALA A 189 14.43 9.12 4.72
N GLU A 190 13.22 9.50 4.28
CA GLU A 190 13.05 10.40 3.14
C GLU A 190 13.59 11.80 3.42
N ALA A 191 13.31 12.33 4.61
CA ALA A 191 13.74 13.68 4.98
C ALA A 191 15.26 13.79 5.10
N MET A 192 15.91 12.81 5.72
CA MET A 192 17.38 12.77 5.86
C MET A 192 18.08 12.60 4.51
N ASP A 193 17.57 11.71 3.63
CA ASP A 193 18.11 11.52 2.29
C ASP A 193 17.98 12.80 1.45
N ALA A 194 16.85 13.50 1.54
CA ALA A 194 16.61 14.73 0.81
C ALA A 194 17.38 15.94 1.37
N TRP A 195 17.64 15.95 2.68
CA TRP A 195 18.41 17.02 3.34
C TRP A 195 19.92 16.86 3.13
N LYS A 196 20.41 15.65 3.22
CA LYS A 196 21.83 15.29 3.18
C LYS A 196 22.10 14.14 2.19
N ASP A 197 22.04 12.92 2.71
CA ASP A 197 22.19 11.67 1.95
C ASP A 197 21.75 10.46 2.78
N ALA A 198 21.87 9.28 2.19
CA ALA A 198 21.44 8.00 2.80
C ALA A 198 22.17 7.64 4.10
N ASP A 199 23.43 8.05 4.25
CA ASP A 199 24.34 7.58 5.31
C ASP A 199 24.74 8.67 6.32
N TYR A 200 24.31 9.91 6.07
CA TYR A 200 24.61 11.02 6.96
C TYR A 200 24.09 10.80 8.39
N THR A 201 24.92 11.15 9.37
CA THR A 201 24.58 11.20 10.80
C THR A 201 25.29 12.36 11.46
N ASP A 202 24.71 12.90 12.53
CA ASP A 202 25.31 13.87 13.44
C ASP A 202 24.85 13.61 14.88
N ASN A 203 25.22 14.49 15.82
CA ASN A 203 24.85 14.33 17.24
C ASN A 203 23.33 14.45 17.47
N ASP A 204 22.64 15.24 16.64
CA ASP A 204 21.19 15.45 16.73
C ASP A 204 20.42 14.35 15.98
N HIS A 205 21.06 13.73 14.97
CA HIS A 205 20.49 12.69 14.11
C HIS A 205 21.45 11.48 14.04
N PRO A 206 21.61 10.69 15.10
CA PRO A 206 22.53 9.54 15.12
C PRO A 206 22.02 8.35 14.30
N LEU A 207 20.78 8.36 13.83
CA LEU A 207 20.18 7.37 12.94
C LEU A 207 20.28 7.87 11.49
N SER A 208 20.92 7.10 10.59
CA SER A 208 20.96 7.47 9.17
C SER A 208 19.63 7.14 8.46
N ALA A 209 19.38 7.78 7.30
CA ALA A 209 18.24 7.45 6.44
C ALA A 209 18.21 5.98 6.09
N ARG A 210 19.36 5.41 5.73
CA ARG A 210 19.51 3.98 5.42
C ARG A 210 19.16 3.09 6.58
N ALA A 211 19.63 3.41 7.77
CA ALA A 211 19.36 2.62 8.97
C ALA A 211 17.85 2.64 9.32
N ALA A 212 17.19 3.80 9.21
CA ALA A 212 15.74 3.91 9.41
C ALA A 212 14.94 3.09 8.38
N LEU A 213 15.27 3.20 7.09
CA LEU A 213 14.66 2.39 6.04
C LEU A 213 14.84 0.90 6.28
N ASN A 214 16.05 0.49 6.65
CA ASN A 214 16.37 -0.92 6.87
C ASN A 214 15.73 -1.50 8.14
N GLN A 215 15.33 -0.69 9.13
CA GLN A 215 14.48 -1.15 10.23
C GLN A 215 13.11 -1.62 9.73
N VAL A 216 12.48 -0.86 8.81
CA VAL A 216 11.19 -1.24 8.21
C VAL A 216 11.34 -2.52 7.41
N ARG A 217 12.39 -2.63 6.58
CA ARG A 217 12.65 -3.83 5.79
C ARG A 217 12.95 -5.05 6.66
N ALA A 218 13.74 -4.89 7.70
CA ALA A 218 14.05 -5.97 8.64
C ALA A 218 12.80 -6.49 9.38
N ALA A 219 11.84 -5.61 9.69
CA ALA A 219 10.56 -6.03 10.26
C ALA A 219 9.75 -6.94 9.31
N ALA A 220 9.92 -6.73 8.01
CA ALA A 220 9.29 -7.54 6.96
C ALA A 220 10.16 -8.72 6.46
N ASP A 221 11.27 -9.04 7.13
CA ASP A 221 12.25 -10.06 6.73
C ASP A 221 12.82 -9.84 5.31
N MET A 222 12.88 -8.57 4.88
CA MET A 222 13.44 -8.20 3.58
C MET A 222 14.91 -7.80 3.69
N PRO A 223 15.73 -8.06 2.66
CA PRO A 223 17.16 -7.70 2.67
C PRO A 223 17.35 -6.19 2.76
N ALA A 224 18.45 -5.80 3.40
CA ALA A 224 18.81 -4.40 3.55
C ALA A 224 19.10 -3.72 2.21
N ILE A 225 18.74 -2.44 2.11
CA ILE A 225 19.11 -1.57 0.98
C ILE A 225 20.53 -1.06 1.19
N THR A 226 21.35 -1.23 0.16
CA THR A 226 22.78 -0.79 0.14
C THR A 226 23.07 0.25 -0.96
N THR A 227 22.10 0.57 -1.80
CA THR A 227 22.21 1.58 -2.87
C THR A 227 22.34 2.98 -2.28
N SER A 228 22.82 3.95 -3.10
CA SER A 228 22.97 5.36 -2.72
C SER A 228 22.41 6.28 -3.82
N GLY A 229 22.30 7.58 -3.52
CA GLY A 229 21.78 8.59 -4.45
C GLY A 229 20.36 8.28 -4.91
N ASN A 230 20.04 8.54 -6.17
CA ASN A 230 18.70 8.34 -6.72
C ASN A 230 18.16 6.91 -6.54
N ALA A 231 19.02 5.89 -6.57
CA ALA A 231 18.59 4.51 -6.35
C ALA A 231 18.14 4.27 -4.89
N PHE A 232 18.74 4.95 -3.92
CA PHE A 232 18.28 4.94 -2.53
C PHE A 232 16.94 5.66 -2.39
N THR A 233 16.80 6.85 -2.95
CA THR A 233 15.54 7.62 -2.96
C THR A 233 14.38 6.79 -3.54
N GLU A 234 14.59 6.11 -4.68
CA GLU A 234 13.55 5.23 -5.25
C GLU A 234 13.28 4.00 -4.36
N SER A 235 14.28 3.51 -3.61
CA SER A 235 14.08 2.43 -2.63
C SER A 235 13.20 2.90 -1.45
N VAL A 236 13.41 4.10 -0.92
CA VAL A 236 12.55 4.72 0.11
C VAL A 236 11.11 4.84 -0.40
N ARG A 237 10.92 5.34 -1.63
CA ARG A 237 9.61 5.51 -2.25
C ARG A 237 8.89 4.17 -2.47
N ARG A 238 9.64 3.14 -2.87
CA ARG A 238 9.09 1.77 -3.03
C ARG A 238 8.69 1.20 -1.69
N GLU A 239 9.56 1.28 -0.69
CA GLU A 239 9.29 0.78 0.66
C GLU A 239 8.04 1.44 1.24
N ARG A 240 7.92 2.76 1.12
CA ARG A 240 6.74 3.49 1.54
C ARG A 240 5.46 3.02 0.81
N ARG A 241 5.55 2.76 -0.49
CA ARG A 241 4.42 2.26 -1.28
C ARG A 241 3.96 0.88 -0.84
N VAL A 242 4.89 -0.02 -0.50
CA VAL A 242 4.60 -1.39 -0.06
C VAL A 242 4.08 -1.39 1.36
N GLU A 243 4.80 -0.75 2.28
CA GLU A 243 4.49 -0.72 3.70
C GLU A 243 3.13 -0.08 3.98
N LEU A 244 2.88 1.10 3.40
CA LEU A 244 1.68 1.90 3.61
C LEU A 244 0.58 1.64 2.55
N ALA A 245 0.62 0.50 1.86
CA ALA A 245 -0.41 0.12 0.91
C ALA A 245 -1.80 0.09 1.59
N PHE A 246 -2.81 0.70 0.96
CA PHE A 246 -4.19 0.84 1.47
C PHE A 246 -4.33 1.65 2.78
N GLU A 247 -3.38 2.55 3.05
CA GLU A 247 -3.41 3.48 4.19
C GLU A 247 -3.51 4.95 3.72
N ASP A 248 -4.07 5.21 2.54
CA ASP A 248 -4.35 6.50 1.90
C ASP A 248 -3.12 7.37 1.57
N HIS A 249 -1.89 6.88 1.79
CA HIS A 249 -0.66 7.65 1.56
C HIS A 249 -0.34 7.85 0.08
N ARG A 250 -0.58 6.83 -0.79
CA ARG A 250 -0.13 6.84 -2.19
C ARG A 250 -0.63 8.02 -2.99
N PHE A 251 -1.87 8.45 -2.76
CA PHE A 251 -2.48 9.60 -3.43
C PHE A 251 -1.67 10.89 -3.21
N TRP A 252 -1.23 11.11 -1.99
CA TRP A 252 -0.42 12.27 -1.60
C TRP A 252 1.01 12.14 -2.05
N ASP A 253 1.61 10.97 -1.93
CA ASP A 253 2.97 10.66 -2.36
C ASP A 253 3.18 10.93 -3.85
N ILE A 254 2.24 10.51 -4.72
CA ILE A 254 2.27 10.78 -6.15
C ILE A 254 2.36 12.29 -6.43
N ARG A 255 1.60 13.10 -5.69
CA ARG A 255 1.55 14.56 -5.85
C ARG A 255 2.81 15.24 -5.34
N ARG A 256 3.24 14.93 -4.13
CA ARG A 256 4.42 15.57 -3.54
C ARG A 256 5.73 15.16 -4.24
N TRP A 257 5.83 13.94 -4.79
CA TRP A 257 6.97 13.50 -5.58
C TRP A 257 6.90 13.90 -7.05
N LYS A 258 5.78 14.47 -7.49
CA LYS A 258 5.52 14.85 -8.88
C LYS A 258 5.73 13.69 -9.87
N ILE A 259 5.18 12.54 -9.54
CA ILE A 259 5.28 11.30 -10.34
C ILE A 259 3.93 10.87 -10.93
N GLY A 260 3.07 11.84 -11.24
CA GLY A 260 1.73 11.59 -11.80
C GLY A 260 1.77 10.77 -13.08
N ASP A 261 2.77 10.96 -13.94
CA ASP A 261 2.95 10.17 -15.15
C ASP A 261 3.06 8.66 -14.91
N LYS A 262 3.62 8.24 -13.76
CA LYS A 262 3.70 6.82 -13.37
C LYS A 262 2.32 6.20 -13.08
N THR A 263 1.25 6.99 -13.08
CA THR A 263 -0.14 6.53 -12.86
C THR A 263 -0.95 6.38 -14.15
N LYS A 264 -0.39 6.76 -15.30
CA LYS A 264 -1.10 6.74 -16.59
C LYS A 264 -1.43 5.32 -17.06
N ALA A 265 -0.52 4.38 -16.91
CA ALA A 265 -0.72 2.99 -17.31
C ALA A 265 -1.04 2.11 -16.09
N ILE A 266 -2.24 1.55 -16.06
CA ILE A 266 -2.67 0.62 -15.02
C ILE A 266 -2.70 -0.78 -15.62
N TYR A 267 -2.01 -1.70 -14.95
CA TYR A 267 -1.90 -3.09 -15.36
C TYR A 267 -2.71 -4.01 -14.46
N CYS A 268 -3.19 -5.09 -15.07
CA CYS A 268 -3.82 -6.23 -14.41
C CYS A 268 -3.02 -7.51 -14.66
N ILE A 269 -3.39 -8.57 -13.95
CA ILE A 269 -3.00 -9.93 -14.30
C ILE A 269 -4.20 -10.63 -14.93
N LYS A 270 -4.07 -11.05 -16.16
CA LYS A 270 -5.02 -11.94 -16.81
C LYS A 270 -4.60 -13.37 -16.52
N ILE A 271 -5.56 -14.18 -16.09
CA ILE A 271 -5.32 -15.58 -15.72
C ILE A 271 -6.26 -16.44 -16.59
N THR A 272 -5.70 -17.29 -17.42
CA THR A 272 -6.42 -18.29 -18.19
C THR A 272 -6.08 -19.69 -17.70
N MET A 273 -6.94 -20.66 -18.00
CA MET A 273 -6.69 -22.06 -17.67
C MET A 273 -6.32 -22.82 -18.95
N GLU A 274 -5.11 -23.38 -19.00
CA GLU A 274 -4.63 -24.20 -20.13
C GLU A 274 -4.26 -25.59 -19.61
N ASN A 275 -4.91 -26.62 -20.14
CA ASN A 275 -4.73 -28.00 -19.69
C ASN A 275 -4.88 -28.20 -18.17
N GLY A 276 -5.76 -27.41 -17.54
CA GLY A 276 -6.00 -27.45 -16.09
C GLY A 276 -4.98 -26.68 -15.25
N LEU A 277 -4.03 -26.00 -15.85
CA LEU A 277 -3.02 -25.19 -15.18
C LEU A 277 -3.27 -23.68 -15.41
N PRO A 278 -3.06 -22.82 -14.40
CA PRO A 278 -3.18 -21.38 -14.57
C PRO A 278 -2.02 -20.83 -15.40
N VAL A 279 -2.35 -19.98 -16.36
CA VAL A 279 -1.40 -19.20 -17.16
C VAL A 279 -1.61 -17.74 -16.87
N TYR A 280 -0.55 -17.07 -16.43
CA TYR A 280 -0.58 -15.69 -15.98
C TYR A 280 0.01 -14.76 -17.01
N LYS A 281 -0.70 -13.69 -17.35
CA LYS A 281 -0.23 -12.69 -18.30
C LYS A 281 -0.48 -11.28 -17.78
N LYS A 282 0.58 -10.48 -17.64
CA LYS A 282 0.46 -9.07 -17.32
C LYS A 282 -0.04 -8.31 -18.54
N GLU A 283 -1.14 -7.58 -18.40
CA GLU A 283 -1.76 -6.82 -19.49
C GLU A 283 -2.09 -5.38 -19.07
N LEU A 284 -2.10 -4.46 -20.02
CA LEU A 284 -2.58 -3.10 -19.80
C LEU A 284 -4.10 -3.15 -19.61
N LEU A 285 -4.57 -2.72 -18.43
CA LEU A 285 -5.99 -2.68 -18.10
C LEU A 285 -6.65 -1.39 -18.60
N GLU A 286 -6.03 -0.26 -18.26
CA GLU A 286 -6.54 1.07 -18.60
C GLU A 286 -5.42 2.10 -18.72
N THR A 287 -5.69 3.14 -19.51
CA THR A 287 -4.84 4.35 -19.56
C THR A 287 -5.59 5.49 -18.91
N ARG A 288 -4.98 6.11 -17.90
CA ARG A 288 -5.51 7.27 -17.17
C ARG A 288 -4.90 8.56 -17.71
N ASN A 289 -5.70 9.60 -17.75
CA ASN A 289 -5.19 10.94 -18.04
C ASN A 289 -4.52 11.51 -16.78
N TRP A 290 -3.36 12.11 -16.99
CA TRP A 290 -2.68 12.92 -16.00
C TRP A 290 -2.22 14.21 -16.64
N ASP A 291 -2.53 15.31 -15.99
CA ASP A 291 -2.08 16.65 -16.35
C ASP A 291 -1.43 17.29 -15.11
N ASP A 292 -0.40 18.10 -15.29
CA ASP A 292 0.35 18.72 -14.19
C ASP A 292 -0.52 19.60 -13.27
N LYS A 293 -1.61 20.17 -13.78
CA LYS A 293 -2.59 20.86 -12.94
C LYS A 293 -3.17 19.97 -11.83
N MET A 294 -3.22 18.63 -12.04
CA MET A 294 -3.76 17.66 -11.07
C MET A 294 -2.85 17.47 -9.83
N TYR A 295 -1.64 18.04 -9.80
CA TYR A 295 -0.85 18.09 -8.58
C TYR A 295 -1.49 18.96 -7.49
N LEU A 296 -2.30 19.94 -7.88
CA LEU A 296 -3.09 20.77 -6.99
C LEU A 296 -4.59 20.56 -7.29
N TYR A 297 -5.43 20.65 -6.28
CA TYR A 297 -6.87 20.67 -6.50
C TYR A 297 -7.31 22.02 -7.05
N PRO A 298 -8.37 22.06 -7.88
CA PRO A 298 -9.04 23.33 -8.15
C PRO A 298 -9.60 23.92 -6.87
N ILE A 299 -9.57 25.24 -6.75
CA ILE A 299 -10.36 25.92 -5.74
C ILE A 299 -11.85 25.72 -6.09
N PRO A 300 -12.68 25.20 -5.16
CA PRO A 300 -14.10 24.98 -5.45
C PRO A 300 -14.75 26.25 -6.00
N GLN A 301 -15.52 26.11 -7.07
CA GLN A 301 -16.15 27.25 -7.74
C GLN A 301 -17.03 28.08 -6.80
N THR A 302 -17.66 27.44 -5.84
CA THR A 302 -18.46 28.11 -4.79
C THR A 302 -17.60 29.03 -3.92
N GLU A 303 -16.36 28.66 -3.61
CA GLU A 303 -15.45 29.49 -2.82
C GLU A 303 -14.85 30.62 -3.66
N TYR A 304 -14.52 30.34 -4.93
CA TYR A 304 -14.09 31.35 -5.89
C TYR A 304 -15.15 32.45 -6.08
N TYR A 305 -16.44 32.09 -6.19
CA TYR A 305 -17.53 33.08 -6.30
C TYR A 305 -17.75 33.91 -5.03
N LYS A 306 -17.45 33.38 -3.85
CA LYS A 306 -17.51 34.16 -2.59
C LYS A 306 -16.34 35.15 -2.48
N ASN A 307 -15.20 34.81 -3.02
CA ASN A 307 -13.99 35.65 -2.99
C ASN A 307 -13.18 35.53 -4.28
N PRO A 308 -13.45 36.32 -5.33
CA PRO A 308 -12.73 36.28 -6.60
C PRO A 308 -11.22 36.57 -6.47
N ASN A 309 -10.78 37.21 -5.35
CA ASN A 309 -9.38 37.50 -5.08
C ASN A 309 -8.54 36.23 -4.74
N LEU A 310 -9.18 35.09 -4.47
CA LEU A 310 -8.47 33.83 -4.27
C LEU A 310 -7.66 33.41 -5.51
N GLY A 311 -8.13 33.80 -6.72
CA GLY A 311 -7.61 33.26 -7.96
C GLY A 311 -7.90 31.76 -8.09
N GLN A 312 -7.50 31.14 -9.17
CA GLN A 312 -7.59 29.70 -9.36
C GLN A 312 -6.19 29.10 -9.49
N ASN A 313 -6.00 27.84 -9.08
CA ASN A 313 -4.75 27.14 -9.31
C ASN A 313 -4.47 27.02 -10.81
N THR A 314 -3.19 27.13 -11.19
CA THR A 314 -2.77 27.15 -12.59
C THR A 314 -3.30 25.93 -13.36
N GLY A 315 -3.95 26.21 -14.49
CA GLY A 315 -4.48 25.17 -15.39
C GLY A 315 -5.94 24.73 -15.11
N TRP A 316 -6.57 25.30 -14.05
CA TRP A 316 -7.98 25.03 -13.71
C TRP A 316 -8.88 26.21 -14.09
#